data_390df6017d1670bf4f28496cdb6edc79
#
_entry.id   390df6017d1670bf4f28496cdb6edc79
#
_cell.length_a   1.000
_cell.length_b   1.000
_cell.length_c   1.000
_cell.angle_alpha   90.00
_cell.angle_beta   90.00
_cell.angle_gamma   90.00
#
_symmetry.space_group_name_H-M   'P 1'
#
loop_
_entity.id
_entity.type
_entity.pdbx_description
1 polymer ?
#
loop_
_entity_poly.entity_id
_entity_poly.type
_entity_poly.pdbx_seq_one_letter_code
_entity_poly.pdbx_strand_id
1 'polypeptide(L)'
;KSSLALGVLYAEGSRRYLEALSTYTRRRISQAGRATVDEVLHVPAALALRQRPGIPGVHSTFGTSTELWNYLRLMFSRLGCHVCPNGHVNAPTLNVAAELPITCSTCGVEFYGPSAEDLAFNSGGACPTCGGTGVMREVDEASLVPDESKTINEGAVLPWGTLMWDLMKQVAGEMGVRTDVPFNQLTPQERDIVFHGPAVKKHILYVPKNGEGATPLDFTYYNAVYTVENALAKVKDDKGLKRVARFLREGPCRECGGTRLSETARQPQVRGINLAQAAAMTLGEAIEWVRGVPASLPPEMRPMATDICDSFLGAARRLVDLGLDYLSLDRAGATLSTGERQRVQLAR
;
A
#
# COMPACT_ATOMS: atom_id res chain seq x y z
N LYS A 1 -14.29 -32.03 14.28
CA LYS A 1 -14.63 -30.90 15.22
C LYS A 1 -14.89 -29.60 14.44
N SER A 2 -14.02 -29.19 13.51
CA SER A 2 -14.18 -27.94 12.73
C SER A 2 -15.44 -27.96 11.83
N SER A 3 -15.80 -29.11 11.25
CA SER A 3 -17.01 -29.26 10.43
C SER A 3 -18.28 -29.00 11.23
N LEU A 4 -18.35 -29.49 12.48
CA LEU A 4 -19.48 -29.22 13.37
C LEU A 4 -19.51 -27.75 13.79
N ALA A 5 -18.37 -27.21 14.23
CA ALA A 5 -18.30 -25.84 14.73
C ALA A 5 -18.57 -24.79 13.63
N LEU A 6 -17.93 -24.93 12.47
CA LEU A 6 -18.05 -23.96 11.37
C LEU A 6 -19.18 -24.32 10.38
N GLY A 7 -19.32 -25.61 10.03
CA GLY A 7 -20.29 -26.05 9.03
C GLY A 7 -21.73 -26.15 9.56
N VAL A 8 -21.92 -26.25 10.87
CA VAL A 8 -23.26 -26.36 11.48
C VAL A 8 -23.53 -25.18 12.42
N LEU A 9 -22.85 -25.11 13.55
CA LEU A 9 -23.19 -24.14 14.60
C LEU A 9 -23.00 -22.69 14.11
N TYR A 10 -21.83 -22.38 13.52
CA TYR A 10 -21.59 -21.05 12.97
C TYR A 10 -22.50 -20.75 11.77
N ALA A 11 -22.69 -21.69 10.85
CA ALA A 11 -23.52 -21.48 9.67
C ALA A 11 -24.97 -21.13 10.07
N GLU A 12 -25.57 -21.87 11.02
CA GLU A 12 -26.93 -21.61 11.47
C GLU A 12 -27.02 -20.37 12.38
N GLY A 13 -26.09 -20.14 13.30
CA GLY A 13 -26.06 -18.94 14.13
C GLY A 13 -25.83 -17.67 13.32
N SER A 14 -24.94 -17.71 12.33
CA SER A 14 -24.69 -16.60 11.40
C SER A 14 -25.91 -16.32 10.52
N ARG A 15 -26.56 -17.36 9.98
CA ARG A 15 -27.77 -17.23 9.16
C ARG A 15 -28.90 -16.54 9.93
N ARG A 16 -29.18 -16.97 11.14
CA ARG A 16 -30.22 -16.35 12.01
C ARG A 16 -29.92 -14.89 12.34
N TYR A 17 -28.64 -14.58 12.60
CA TYR A 17 -28.22 -13.19 12.80
C TYR A 17 -28.45 -12.35 11.54
N LEU A 18 -28.05 -12.86 10.37
CA LEU A 18 -28.20 -12.16 9.10
C LEU A 18 -29.68 -11.98 8.69
N GLU A 19 -30.55 -12.92 9.05
CA GLU A 19 -32.01 -12.81 8.80
C GLU A 19 -32.63 -11.66 9.58
N ALA A 20 -32.08 -11.27 10.72
CA ALA A 20 -32.54 -10.12 11.50
C ALA A 20 -32.09 -8.76 10.91
N LEU A 21 -31.14 -8.75 9.96
CA LEU A 21 -30.64 -7.54 9.32
C LEU A 21 -31.50 -7.11 8.12
N SER A 22 -31.40 -5.82 7.76
CA SER A 22 -32.08 -5.29 6.57
C SER A 22 -31.64 -6.00 5.29
N THR A 23 -32.53 -6.05 4.27
CA THR A 23 -32.25 -6.67 2.98
C THR A 23 -31.04 -6.08 2.27
N TYR A 24 -30.79 -4.78 2.44
CA TYR A 24 -29.62 -4.08 1.91
C TYR A 24 -28.33 -4.60 2.51
N THR A 25 -28.27 -4.74 3.84
CA THR A 25 -27.10 -5.24 4.58
C THR A 25 -26.83 -6.70 4.25
N ARG A 26 -27.86 -7.54 4.18
CA ARG A 26 -27.75 -8.98 3.80
C ARG A 26 -27.10 -9.20 2.44
N ARG A 27 -27.37 -8.35 1.45
CA ARG A 27 -26.81 -8.48 0.10
C ARG A 27 -25.30 -8.20 0.04
N ARG A 28 -24.75 -7.50 1.01
CA ARG A 28 -23.32 -7.12 1.06
C ARG A 28 -22.46 -8.01 1.93
N ILE A 29 -23.07 -8.82 2.79
CA ILE A 29 -22.36 -9.71 3.70
C ILE A 29 -22.31 -11.11 3.08
N SER A 30 -21.12 -11.74 3.07
CA SER A 30 -20.94 -13.12 2.64
C SER A 30 -21.77 -14.05 3.54
N GLN A 31 -22.74 -14.73 2.98
CA GLN A 31 -23.55 -15.69 3.71
C GLN A 31 -22.81 -17.01 3.88
N ALA A 32 -22.81 -17.56 5.10
CA ALA A 32 -22.43 -18.94 5.30
C ALA A 32 -23.43 -19.86 4.60
N GLY A 33 -22.94 -20.92 3.94
CA GLY A 33 -23.82 -21.92 3.33
C GLY A 33 -24.77 -22.54 4.36
N ARG A 34 -25.96 -22.94 3.93
CA ARG A 34 -26.91 -23.63 4.80
C ARG A 34 -26.29 -24.95 5.31
N ALA A 35 -26.42 -25.21 6.60
CA ALA A 35 -25.95 -26.48 7.17
C ALA A 35 -26.80 -27.64 6.64
N THR A 36 -26.15 -28.76 6.33
CA THR A 36 -26.84 -30.02 5.94
C THR A 36 -27.19 -30.80 7.19
N VAL A 37 -28.21 -30.35 7.90
CA VAL A 37 -28.71 -30.95 9.14
C VAL A 37 -30.23 -30.86 9.16
N ASP A 38 -30.90 -31.76 9.88
CA ASP A 38 -32.36 -31.81 9.97
C ASP A 38 -32.87 -30.63 10.79
N GLU A 39 -32.27 -30.36 11.95
CA GLU A 39 -32.66 -29.24 12.82
C GLU A 39 -31.50 -28.82 13.73
N VAL A 40 -31.47 -27.54 14.06
CA VAL A 40 -30.54 -26.93 15.05
C VAL A 40 -31.33 -26.00 15.95
N LEU A 41 -31.47 -26.38 17.24
CA LEU A 41 -32.21 -25.62 18.25
C LEU A 41 -31.28 -24.79 19.11
N HIS A 42 -31.79 -23.66 19.62
CA HIS A 42 -31.16 -22.82 20.62
C HIS A 42 -29.75 -22.30 20.28
N VAL A 43 -29.42 -22.15 18.98
CA VAL A 43 -28.13 -21.57 18.57
C VAL A 43 -28.25 -20.04 18.59
N PRO A 44 -27.43 -19.34 19.40
CA PRO A 44 -27.37 -17.88 19.41
C PRO A 44 -26.70 -17.36 18.14
N ALA A 45 -26.70 -16.04 17.97
CA ALA A 45 -25.86 -15.37 16.95
C ALA A 45 -24.41 -15.78 17.15
N ALA A 46 -23.79 -16.29 16.07
CA ALA A 46 -22.44 -16.86 16.14
C ALA A 46 -21.46 -16.05 15.28
N LEU A 47 -20.28 -15.78 15.84
CA LEU A 47 -19.14 -15.20 15.13
C LEU A 47 -18.05 -16.26 15.00
N ALA A 48 -17.46 -16.37 13.81
CA ALA A 48 -16.33 -17.27 13.60
C ALA A 48 -15.02 -16.49 13.52
N LEU A 49 -14.11 -16.80 14.44
CA LEU A 49 -12.75 -16.30 14.40
C LEU A 49 -11.86 -17.37 13.74
N ARG A 50 -11.23 -17.00 12.62
CA ARG A 50 -10.32 -17.92 11.92
C ARG A 50 -9.01 -18.02 12.72
N GLN A 51 -8.55 -19.26 12.98
CA GLN A 51 -7.24 -19.50 13.61
C GLN A 51 -6.08 -18.90 12.79
N ARG A 52 -6.23 -18.81 11.49
CA ARG A 52 -5.28 -18.17 10.58
C ARG A 52 -6.02 -17.12 9.77
N PRO A 53 -6.05 -15.85 10.25
CA PRO A 53 -6.61 -14.75 9.47
C PRO A 53 -5.87 -14.61 8.14
N GLY A 54 -6.59 -14.27 7.09
CA GLY A 54 -5.98 -13.96 5.80
C GLY A 54 -4.95 -12.83 5.92
N ILE A 55 -3.98 -12.80 5.01
CA ILE A 55 -3.02 -11.68 4.91
C ILE A 55 -3.78 -10.49 4.30
N PRO A 56 -3.81 -9.34 4.97
CA PRO A 56 -4.46 -8.15 4.44
C PRO A 56 -3.79 -7.65 3.17
N GLY A 57 -4.55 -6.96 2.33
CA GLY A 57 -4.04 -6.34 1.11
C GLY A 57 -3.02 -5.23 1.39
N VAL A 58 -2.31 -4.78 0.34
CA VAL A 58 -1.22 -3.79 0.40
C VAL A 58 -1.64 -2.43 0.98
N HIS A 59 -2.91 -2.05 0.81
CA HIS A 59 -3.46 -0.82 1.38
C HIS A 59 -3.93 -0.97 2.82
N SER A 60 -3.86 -2.17 3.41
CA SER A 60 -4.30 -2.38 4.78
C SER A 60 -3.19 -2.02 5.77
N THR A 61 -3.55 -1.24 6.79
CA THR A 61 -2.69 -0.94 7.95
C THR A 61 -3.37 -1.41 9.23
N PHE A 62 -2.66 -1.37 10.36
CA PHE A 62 -3.26 -1.60 11.67
C PHE A 62 -4.40 -0.60 11.91
N GLY A 63 -4.19 0.70 11.63
CA GLY A 63 -5.22 1.73 11.77
C GLY A 63 -6.48 1.51 10.92
N THR A 64 -6.34 1.05 9.66
CA THR A 64 -7.51 0.72 8.83
C THR A 64 -8.18 -0.57 9.25
N SER A 65 -7.41 -1.57 9.67
CA SER A 65 -7.95 -2.86 10.15
C SER A 65 -8.73 -2.74 11.45
N THR A 66 -8.43 -1.72 12.26
CA THR A 66 -9.09 -1.43 13.54
C THR A 66 -10.11 -0.30 13.45
N GLU A 67 -10.28 0.30 12.27
CA GLU A 67 -11.10 1.48 12.00
C GLU A 67 -10.64 2.78 12.70
N LEU A 68 -9.55 2.73 13.48
CA LEU A 68 -8.98 3.93 14.13
C LEU A 68 -8.54 4.99 13.13
N TRP A 69 -8.16 4.58 11.91
CA TRP A 69 -7.84 5.49 10.81
C TRP A 69 -9.02 6.41 10.46
N ASN A 70 -10.26 5.93 10.58
CA ASN A 70 -11.44 6.72 10.29
C ASN A 70 -11.61 7.88 11.27
N TYR A 71 -11.35 7.63 12.55
CA TYR A 71 -11.39 8.69 13.57
C TYR A 71 -10.25 9.69 13.40
N LEU A 72 -9.01 9.22 13.08
CA LEU A 72 -7.91 10.13 12.83
C LEU A 72 -8.20 11.08 11.66
N ARG A 73 -8.58 10.55 10.50
CA ARG A 73 -8.87 11.41 9.34
C ARG A 73 -10.05 12.36 9.60
N LEU A 74 -11.04 11.95 10.41
CA LEU A 74 -12.11 12.84 10.85
C LEU A 74 -11.58 13.96 11.75
N MET A 75 -10.69 13.66 12.71
CA MET A 75 -10.03 14.67 13.54
C MET A 75 -9.30 15.70 12.67
N PHE A 76 -8.44 15.25 11.76
CA PHE A 76 -7.65 16.14 10.91
C PHE A 76 -8.51 16.96 9.93
N SER A 77 -9.62 16.39 9.44
CA SER A 77 -10.59 17.11 8.62
C SER A 77 -11.33 18.19 9.41
N ARG A 78 -11.88 17.85 10.57
CA ARG A 78 -12.81 18.72 11.31
C ARG A 78 -12.14 19.63 12.32
N LEU A 79 -10.99 19.23 12.87
CA LEU A 79 -10.32 19.91 13.99
C LEU A 79 -8.97 20.50 13.59
N GLY A 80 -8.53 20.30 12.34
CA GLY A 80 -7.22 20.72 11.87
C GLY A 80 -7.13 22.20 11.52
N CYS A 81 -5.92 22.73 11.59
CA CYS A 81 -5.55 23.93 10.84
C CYS A 81 -5.45 23.56 9.36
N HIS A 82 -6.04 24.36 8.47
CA HIS A 82 -6.06 24.10 7.03
C HIS A 82 -5.25 25.13 6.25
N VAL A 83 -4.63 24.68 5.16
CA VAL A 83 -3.78 25.52 4.32
C VAL A 83 -4.61 25.99 3.11
N CYS A 84 -4.67 27.31 2.88
CA CYS A 84 -5.33 27.86 1.71
C CYS A 84 -4.51 27.57 0.42
N PRO A 85 -5.08 27.74 -0.79
CA PRO A 85 -4.35 27.51 -2.06
C PRO A 85 -3.08 28.36 -2.22
N ASN A 86 -2.97 29.48 -1.50
CA ASN A 86 -1.79 30.34 -1.49
C ASN A 86 -0.77 29.97 -0.39
N GLY A 87 -0.94 28.82 0.30
CA GLY A 87 0.00 28.31 1.28
C GLY A 87 -0.13 28.89 2.70
N HIS A 88 -1.15 29.69 3.00
CA HIS A 88 -1.33 30.25 4.35
C HIS A 88 -2.10 29.29 5.26
N VAL A 89 -1.58 29.11 6.48
CA VAL A 89 -2.22 28.28 7.51
C VAL A 89 -3.35 29.06 8.17
N ASN A 90 -4.53 28.45 8.25
CA ASN A 90 -5.71 29.02 8.88
C ASN A 90 -6.08 28.22 10.13
N ALA A 91 -6.51 28.92 11.17
CA ALA A 91 -6.93 28.31 12.43
C ALA A 91 -8.12 27.33 12.24
N PRO A 92 -8.27 26.34 13.13
CA PRO A 92 -9.44 25.46 13.12
C PRO A 92 -10.75 26.24 13.21
N THR A 93 -11.77 25.77 12.47
CA THR A 93 -13.09 26.41 12.42
C THR A 93 -14.21 25.39 12.26
N LEU A 94 -15.40 25.68 12.76
CA LEU A 94 -16.61 24.87 12.58
C LEU A 94 -17.08 24.84 11.12
N ASN A 95 -16.61 25.75 10.27
CA ASN A 95 -17.03 25.82 8.87
C ASN A 95 -16.84 24.50 8.13
N VAL A 96 -15.72 23.78 8.40
CA VAL A 96 -15.48 22.48 7.75
C VAL A 96 -16.54 21.45 8.14
N ALA A 97 -16.99 21.45 9.39
CA ALA A 97 -18.05 20.56 9.84
C ALA A 97 -19.42 20.95 9.26
N ALA A 98 -19.64 22.23 9.02
CA ALA A 98 -20.86 22.80 8.42
C ALA A 98 -20.82 22.78 6.87
N GLU A 99 -19.75 22.29 6.25
CA GLU A 99 -19.54 22.30 4.79
C GLU A 99 -19.56 23.73 4.21
N LEU A 100 -19.10 24.69 4.99
CA LEU A 100 -18.97 26.10 4.60
C LEU A 100 -17.52 26.41 4.21
N PRO A 101 -17.31 27.43 3.34
CA PRO A 101 -15.96 27.85 2.97
C PRO A 101 -15.23 28.50 4.16
N ILE A 102 -13.92 28.40 4.13
CA ILE A 102 -12.99 29.09 5.03
C ILE A 102 -12.46 30.31 4.28
N THR A 103 -12.59 31.50 4.87
CA THR A 103 -11.93 32.69 4.35
C THR A 103 -10.53 32.81 4.94
N CYS A 104 -9.51 32.81 4.11
CA CYS A 104 -8.13 32.94 4.58
C CYS A 104 -7.89 34.27 5.26
N SER A 105 -7.44 34.25 6.52
CA SER A 105 -7.15 35.45 7.31
C SER A 105 -6.04 36.31 6.75
N THR A 106 -5.14 35.74 5.92
CA THR A 106 -3.96 36.43 5.37
C THR A 106 -4.23 37.01 3.98
N CYS A 107 -4.91 36.28 3.08
CA CYS A 107 -5.06 36.70 1.67
C CYS A 107 -6.51 36.85 1.22
N GLY A 108 -7.49 36.57 2.09
CA GLY A 108 -8.92 36.75 1.80
C GLY A 108 -9.52 35.70 0.84
N VAL A 109 -8.72 34.76 0.34
CA VAL A 109 -9.25 33.72 -0.57
C VAL A 109 -10.20 32.78 0.20
N GLU A 110 -11.31 32.43 -0.43
CA GLU A 110 -12.23 31.43 0.07
C GLU A 110 -11.85 30.05 -0.46
N PHE A 111 -11.85 29.06 0.43
CA PHE A 111 -11.53 27.66 0.09
C PHE A 111 -12.27 26.71 1.02
N TYR A 112 -12.39 25.45 0.63
CA TYR A 112 -12.97 24.40 1.46
C TYR A 112 -11.87 23.58 2.12
N GLY A 113 -12.04 23.26 3.41
CA GLY A 113 -11.18 22.28 4.09
C GLY A 113 -11.40 20.88 3.51
N PRO A 114 -10.39 20.00 3.59
CA PRO A 114 -10.49 18.64 3.08
C PRO A 114 -11.55 17.84 3.85
N SER A 115 -12.34 17.07 3.14
CA SER A 115 -13.21 16.07 3.75
C SER A 115 -12.39 14.93 4.38
N ALA A 116 -13.00 14.12 5.23
CA ALA A 116 -12.32 12.94 5.77
C ALA A 116 -11.92 11.93 4.67
N GLU A 117 -12.60 11.94 3.52
CA GLU A 117 -12.27 11.08 2.38
C GLU A 117 -11.04 11.58 1.62
N ASP A 118 -10.84 12.89 1.53
CA ASP A 118 -9.65 13.50 0.94
C ASP A 118 -8.37 13.24 1.78
N LEU A 119 -8.51 12.72 2.98
CA LEU A 119 -7.44 12.31 3.87
C LEU A 119 -7.25 10.78 3.92
N ALA A 120 -7.97 10.04 3.10
CA ALA A 120 -7.86 8.59 3.03
C ALA A 120 -6.81 8.16 2.01
N PHE A 121 -5.75 7.48 2.43
CA PHE A 121 -4.67 7.04 1.54
C PHE A 121 -5.07 5.93 0.55
N ASN A 122 -6.26 5.34 0.72
CA ASN A 122 -6.85 4.37 -0.21
C ASN A 122 -7.94 4.99 -1.10
N SER A 123 -8.07 6.31 -1.09
CA SER A 123 -9.03 7.10 -1.86
C SER A 123 -8.43 8.46 -2.24
N GLY A 124 -9.12 9.58 -2.01
CA GLY A 124 -8.73 10.94 -2.42
C GLY A 124 -7.38 11.42 -1.86
N GLY A 125 -6.99 10.96 -0.66
CA GLY A 125 -5.72 11.32 -0.02
C GLY A 125 -4.53 10.45 -0.41
N ALA A 126 -4.66 9.55 -1.37
CA ALA A 126 -3.57 8.67 -1.79
C ALA A 126 -2.40 9.44 -2.42
N CYS A 127 -1.17 9.06 -2.06
CA CYS A 127 0.01 9.53 -2.79
C CYS A 127 -0.08 9.11 -4.27
N PRO A 128 0.00 10.03 -5.24
CA PRO A 128 -0.18 9.71 -6.65
C PRO A 128 0.90 8.77 -7.19
N THR A 129 2.12 8.85 -6.68
CA THR A 129 3.25 8.03 -7.13
C THR A 129 3.12 6.57 -6.72
N CYS A 130 2.76 6.27 -5.47
CA CYS A 130 2.63 4.89 -5.00
C CYS A 130 1.17 4.40 -4.91
N GLY A 131 0.20 5.22 -5.28
CA GLY A 131 -1.23 4.88 -5.20
C GLY A 131 -1.67 4.51 -3.78
N GLY A 132 -1.07 5.14 -2.74
CA GLY A 132 -1.41 4.89 -1.33
C GLY A 132 -0.83 3.59 -0.74
N THR A 133 0.10 2.92 -1.43
CA THR A 133 0.77 1.72 -0.89
C THR A 133 1.90 2.05 0.09
N GLY A 134 2.47 3.25 -0.02
CA GLY A 134 3.64 3.70 0.76
C GLY A 134 4.97 3.09 0.31
N VAL A 135 4.94 2.15 -0.62
CA VAL A 135 6.13 1.46 -1.12
C VAL A 135 6.27 1.63 -2.62
N MET A 136 7.51 1.61 -3.07
CA MET A 136 7.85 1.53 -4.49
C MET A 136 8.67 0.27 -4.74
N ARG A 137 8.49 -0.28 -5.93
CA ARG A 137 9.32 -1.35 -6.47
C ARG A 137 10.24 -0.74 -7.51
N GLU A 138 11.52 -0.79 -7.23
CA GLU A 138 12.57 -0.30 -8.13
C GLU A 138 13.39 -1.49 -8.61
N VAL A 139 13.95 -1.36 -9.81
CA VAL A 139 14.89 -2.36 -10.32
C VAL A 139 16.13 -2.37 -9.43
N ASP A 140 16.51 -3.53 -8.95
CA ASP A 140 17.77 -3.75 -8.24
C ASP A 140 18.86 -4.13 -9.25
N GLU A 141 19.66 -3.16 -9.65
CA GLU A 141 20.70 -3.35 -10.66
C GLU A 141 21.70 -4.46 -10.30
N ALA A 142 22.02 -4.63 -8.99
CA ALA A 142 22.90 -5.69 -8.56
C ALA A 142 22.32 -7.09 -8.84
N SER A 143 20.98 -7.21 -8.87
CA SER A 143 20.31 -8.47 -9.19
C SER A 143 20.28 -8.80 -10.68
N LEU A 144 20.55 -7.82 -11.54
CA LEU A 144 20.55 -8.01 -13.00
C LEU A 144 21.78 -8.79 -13.46
N VAL A 145 22.91 -8.60 -12.76
CA VAL A 145 24.18 -9.27 -13.03
C VAL A 145 24.77 -9.82 -11.72
N PRO A 146 24.21 -10.92 -11.19
CA PRO A 146 24.62 -11.45 -9.89
C PRO A 146 26.00 -12.13 -9.91
N ASP A 147 26.50 -12.50 -11.09
CA ASP A 147 27.80 -13.13 -11.28
C ASP A 147 28.58 -12.38 -12.38
N GLU A 148 29.38 -11.43 -11.95
CA GLU A 148 30.18 -10.59 -12.83
C GLU A 148 31.41 -11.35 -13.42
N SER A 149 31.71 -12.58 -12.99
CA SER A 149 32.75 -13.39 -13.56
C SER A 149 32.35 -14.03 -14.90
N LYS A 150 31.06 -14.06 -15.20
CA LYS A 150 30.50 -14.55 -16.46
C LYS A 150 30.55 -13.51 -17.55
N THR A 151 30.62 -13.98 -18.78
CA THR A 151 30.44 -13.16 -19.97
C THR A 151 28.94 -12.92 -20.26
N ILE A 152 28.63 -11.90 -21.04
CA ILE A 152 27.24 -11.66 -21.52
C ILE A 152 26.76 -12.87 -22.33
N ASN A 153 27.64 -13.47 -23.15
CA ASN A 153 27.34 -14.67 -23.94
C ASN A 153 26.98 -15.87 -23.06
N GLU A 154 27.62 -16.03 -21.89
CA GLU A 154 27.33 -17.07 -20.90
C GLU A 154 26.06 -16.74 -20.05
N GLY A 155 25.49 -15.56 -20.20
CA GLY A 155 24.27 -15.14 -19.53
C GLY A 155 24.49 -14.35 -18.25
N ALA A 156 25.56 -13.57 -18.13
CA ALA A 156 25.77 -12.65 -17.01
C ALA A 156 24.55 -11.75 -16.75
N VAL A 157 23.94 -11.21 -17.83
CA VAL A 157 22.76 -10.36 -17.75
C VAL A 157 21.47 -11.21 -17.70
N LEU A 158 21.03 -11.55 -16.51
CA LEU A 158 19.90 -12.48 -16.29
C LEU A 158 18.58 -12.07 -16.94
N PRO A 159 18.15 -10.78 -16.95
CA PRO A 159 16.90 -10.39 -17.56
C PRO A 159 16.79 -10.76 -19.04
N TRP A 160 17.87 -10.66 -19.80
CA TRP A 160 17.88 -10.95 -21.23
C TRP A 160 17.60 -12.43 -21.54
N GLY A 161 18.05 -13.34 -20.67
CA GLY A 161 17.79 -14.77 -20.84
C GLY A 161 16.48 -15.27 -20.22
N THR A 162 15.85 -14.50 -19.33
CA THR A 162 14.71 -14.97 -18.54
C THR A 162 13.39 -14.21 -18.78
N LEU A 163 13.48 -12.94 -19.12
CA LEU A 163 12.33 -12.07 -19.36
C LEU A 163 12.19 -11.65 -20.82
N MET A 164 13.27 -11.73 -21.58
CA MET A 164 13.32 -11.36 -22.98
C MET A 164 14.04 -12.46 -23.79
N TRP A 165 14.18 -12.27 -25.08
CA TRP A 165 14.84 -13.23 -25.94
C TRP A 165 16.37 -13.11 -25.82
N ASP A 166 17.05 -14.23 -25.85
CA ASP A 166 18.53 -14.38 -25.80
C ASP A 166 19.29 -13.57 -26.89
N LEU A 167 18.54 -13.16 -27.89
CA LEU A 167 18.96 -12.28 -28.98
C LEU A 167 19.58 -10.95 -28.51
N MET A 168 19.19 -10.45 -27.33
CA MET A 168 19.68 -9.15 -26.83
C MET A 168 21.20 -9.13 -26.63
N LYS A 169 21.83 -10.30 -26.42
CA LYS A 169 23.29 -10.43 -26.36
C LYS A 169 23.96 -9.99 -27.66
N GLN A 170 23.40 -10.40 -28.82
CA GLN A 170 23.94 -10.05 -30.13
C GLN A 170 23.72 -8.55 -30.41
N VAL A 171 22.54 -8.03 -30.05
CA VAL A 171 22.25 -6.60 -30.22
C VAL A 171 23.16 -5.73 -29.35
N ALA A 172 23.52 -6.19 -28.14
CA ALA A 172 24.46 -5.49 -27.27
C ALA A 172 25.88 -5.39 -27.91
N GLY A 173 26.32 -6.42 -28.64
CA GLY A 173 27.54 -6.37 -29.42
C GLY A 173 27.54 -5.23 -30.45
N GLU A 174 26.42 -5.03 -31.19
CA GLU A 174 26.25 -3.94 -32.14
C GLU A 174 26.08 -2.55 -31.48
N MET A 175 25.85 -2.52 -30.16
CA MET A 175 25.91 -1.31 -29.35
C MET A 175 27.34 -0.95 -28.91
N GLY A 176 28.33 -1.77 -29.24
CA GLY A 176 29.73 -1.59 -28.87
C GLY A 176 30.12 -2.20 -27.52
N VAL A 177 29.33 -3.13 -27.01
CA VAL A 177 29.61 -3.85 -25.75
C VAL A 177 30.35 -5.17 -26.08
N ARG A 178 31.47 -5.43 -25.43
CA ARG A 178 32.19 -6.72 -25.53
C ARG A 178 31.41 -7.82 -24.80
N THR A 179 30.87 -8.76 -25.55
CA THR A 179 29.99 -9.81 -24.99
C THR A 179 30.71 -11.10 -24.63
N ASP A 180 31.99 -11.22 -24.99
CA ASP A 180 32.88 -12.38 -24.85
C ASP A 180 33.87 -12.30 -23.68
N VAL A 181 33.90 -11.14 -22.99
CA VAL A 181 34.74 -10.95 -21.79
C VAL A 181 33.89 -10.97 -20.52
N PRO A 182 34.48 -11.35 -19.36
CA PRO A 182 33.79 -11.26 -18.08
C PRO A 182 33.19 -9.88 -17.82
N PHE A 183 32.00 -9.82 -17.23
CA PHE A 183 31.27 -8.56 -17.01
C PHE A 183 32.08 -7.57 -16.16
N ASN A 184 32.87 -8.06 -15.19
CA ASN A 184 33.75 -7.24 -14.37
C ASN A 184 34.91 -6.59 -15.14
N GLN A 185 35.20 -7.02 -16.37
CA GLN A 185 36.22 -6.45 -17.27
C GLN A 185 35.65 -5.47 -18.28
N LEU A 186 34.32 -5.25 -18.27
CA LEU A 186 33.67 -4.20 -19.08
C LEU A 186 34.04 -2.82 -18.56
N THR A 187 34.24 -1.90 -19.47
CA THR A 187 34.45 -0.48 -19.15
C THR A 187 33.19 0.12 -18.51
N PRO A 188 33.29 1.23 -17.75
CA PRO A 188 32.12 1.93 -17.22
C PRO A 188 31.08 2.29 -18.30
N GLN A 189 31.53 2.67 -19.50
CA GLN A 189 30.65 3.01 -20.63
C GLN A 189 29.90 1.78 -21.15
N GLU A 190 30.58 0.63 -21.29
CA GLU A 190 29.93 -0.62 -21.71
C GLU A 190 28.90 -1.08 -20.66
N ARG A 191 29.21 -0.96 -19.38
CA ARG A 191 28.25 -1.25 -18.31
C ARG A 191 27.04 -0.31 -18.33
N ASP A 192 27.26 0.99 -18.55
CA ASP A 192 26.18 1.96 -18.68
C ASP A 192 25.28 1.64 -19.88
N ILE A 193 25.84 1.24 -21.02
CA ILE A 193 25.05 0.76 -22.16
C ILE A 193 24.19 -0.45 -21.75
N VAL A 194 24.75 -1.43 -21.02
CA VAL A 194 24.00 -2.61 -20.58
C VAL A 194 22.84 -2.25 -19.67
N PHE A 195 23.04 -1.34 -18.71
CA PHE A 195 22.02 -0.98 -17.74
C PHE A 195 21.04 0.09 -18.23
N HIS A 196 21.53 1.12 -18.97
CA HIS A 196 20.79 2.34 -19.28
C HIS A 196 20.82 2.75 -20.76
N GLY A 197 21.51 2.00 -21.63
CA GLY A 197 21.66 2.34 -23.04
C GLY A 197 20.32 2.62 -23.74
N PRO A 198 20.27 3.55 -24.70
CA PRO A 198 19.06 3.97 -25.36
C PRO A 198 18.45 2.86 -26.23
N ALA A 199 17.12 2.86 -26.35
CA ALA A 199 16.40 1.97 -27.26
C ALA A 199 16.68 2.37 -28.72
N VAL A 200 17.64 1.73 -29.35
CA VAL A 200 18.06 1.99 -30.73
C VAL A 200 17.88 0.74 -31.58
N LYS A 201 17.35 0.90 -32.78
CA LYS A 201 17.23 -0.19 -33.75
C LYS A 201 18.59 -0.52 -34.36
N LYS A 202 19.00 -1.77 -34.29
CA LYS A 202 20.25 -2.27 -34.84
C LYS A 202 19.99 -3.38 -35.84
N HIS A 203 20.84 -3.45 -36.85
CA HIS A 203 20.85 -4.52 -37.83
C HIS A 203 21.82 -5.60 -37.33
N ILE A 204 21.33 -6.82 -37.14
CA ILE A 204 22.13 -7.94 -36.67
C ILE A 204 22.03 -9.13 -37.61
N LEU A 205 23.06 -9.97 -37.62
CA LEU A 205 23.01 -11.28 -38.24
C LEU A 205 22.61 -12.30 -37.17
N TYR A 206 21.34 -12.61 -37.12
CA TYR A 206 20.85 -13.59 -36.17
C TYR A 206 21.27 -15.01 -36.52
N VAL A 207 22.01 -15.64 -35.62
CA VAL A 207 22.41 -17.04 -35.70
C VAL A 207 21.53 -17.85 -34.72
N PRO A 208 20.62 -18.72 -35.19
CA PRO A 208 19.82 -19.58 -34.33
C PRO A 208 20.70 -20.54 -33.52
N LYS A 209 20.21 -20.96 -32.34
CA LYS A 209 20.89 -21.94 -31.48
C LYS A 209 21.20 -23.28 -32.19
N ASN A 210 20.43 -23.62 -33.22
CA ASN A 210 20.56 -24.85 -33.99
C ASN A 210 21.64 -24.75 -35.09
N GLY A 211 22.33 -23.62 -35.23
CA GLY A 211 23.51 -23.50 -36.10
C GLY A 211 23.23 -23.43 -37.61
N GLU A 212 21.96 -23.45 -38.06
CA GLU A 212 21.62 -23.41 -39.48
C GLU A 212 21.28 -21.99 -39.95
N GLY A 213 22.20 -21.36 -40.66
CA GLY A 213 22.02 -20.13 -41.40
C GLY A 213 21.96 -18.85 -40.56
N ALA A 214 22.68 -17.80 -40.98
CA ALA A 214 22.56 -16.47 -40.42
C ALA A 214 21.48 -15.70 -41.19
N THR A 215 20.52 -15.10 -40.49
CA THR A 215 19.43 -14.30 -41.09
C THR A 215 19.59 -12.85 -40.67
N PRO A 216 19.61 -11.87 -41.61
CA PRO A 216 19.62 -10.46 -41.25
C PRO A 216 18.32 -10.07 -40.58
N LEU A 217 18.40 -9.44 -39.42
CA LEU A 217 17.25 -9.01 -38.61
C LEU A 217 17.48 -7.62 -38.04
N ASP A 218 16.49 -6.76 -38.19
CA ASP A 218 16.44 -5.48 -37.50
C ASP A 218 15.79 -5.66 -36.14
N PHE A 219 16.55 -5.37 -35.08
CA PHE A 219 16.02 -5.50 -33.72
C PHE A 219 16.35 -4.26 -32.87
N THR A 220 15.40 -3.89 -31.99
CA THR A 220 15.61 -2.77 -31.09
C THR A 220 16.35 -3.23 -29.84
N TYR A 221 17.42 -2.53 -29.51
CA TYR A 221 18.14 -2.74 -28.25
C TYR A 221 17.26 -2.33 -27.07
N TYR A 222 17.20 -3.16 -26.06
CA TYR A 222 16.55 -2.90 -24.79
C TYR A 222 17.52 -3.23 -23.65
N ASN A 223 17.90 -2.20 -22.90
CA ASN A 223 18.82 -2.36 -21.76
C ASN A 223 18.21 -3.26 -20.66
N ALA A 224 19.05 -3.69 -19.70
CA ALA A 224 18.64 -4.63 -18.68
C ALA A 224 17.57 -4.08 -17.73
N VAL A 225 17.67 -2.80 -17.34
CA VAL A 225 16.70 -2.10 -16.48
C VAL A 225 15.35 -2.03 -17.20
N TYR A 226 15.31 -1.50 -18.41
CA TYR A 226 14.08 -1.40 -19.22
C TYR A 226 13.42 -2.79 -19.42
N THR A 227 14.22 -3.82 -19.60
CA THR A 227 13.69 -5.19 -19.75
C THR A 227 12.87 -5.62 -18.54
N VAL A 228 13.33 -5.30 -17.33
CA VAL A 228 12.61 -5.60 -16.08
C VAL A 228 11.38 -4.71 -15.93
N GLU A 229 11.50 -3.40 -16.16
CA GLU A 229 10.41 -2.44 -16.07
C GLU A 229 9.28 -2.78 -17.05
N ASN A 230 9.61 -3.08 -18.30
CA ASN A 230 8.64 -3.50 -19.31
C ASN A 230 7.98 -4.84 -18.96
N ALA A 231 8.73 -5.78 -18.38
CA ALA A 231 8.17 -7.04 -17.90
C ALA A 231 7.22 -6.79 -16.73
N LEU A 232 7.57 -5.91 -15.78
CA LEU A 232 6.73 -5.54 -14.64
C LEU A 232 5.41 -4.88 -15.09
N ALA A 233 5.49 -3.96 -16.05
CA ALA A 233 4.32 -3.27 -16.61
C ALA A 233 3.32 -4.23 -17.30
N LYS A 234 3.81 -5.38 -17.79
CA LYS A 234 3.01 -6.41 -18.47
C LYS A 234 2.52 -7.54 -17.55
N VAL A 235 2.85 -7.51 -16.27
CA VAL A 235 2.42 -8.53 -15.31
C VAL A 235 0.89 -8.50 -15.15
N LYS A 236 0.26 -9.67 -15.35
CA LYS A 236 -1.20 -9.84 -15.20
C LYS A 236 -1.59 -10.81 -14.10
N ASP A 237 -0.64 -11.59 -13.58
CA ASP A 237 -0.87 -12.64 -12.60
C ASP A 237 0.29 -12.78 -11.60
N ASP A 238 0.06 -13.50 -10.52
CA ASP A 238 1.06 -13.77 -9.47
C ASP A 238 2.29 -14.54 -9.98
N LYS A 239 2.13 -15.35 -11.02
CA LYS A 239 3.24 -16.12 -11.60
C LYS A 239 4.19 -15.20 -12.37
N GLY A 240 3.63 -14.26 -13.13
CA GLY A 240 4.39 -13.20 -13.80
C GLY A 240 5.13 -12.33 -12.79
N LEU A 241 4.43 -11.92 -11.71
CA LEU A 241 5.04 -11.12 -10.65
C LEU A 241 6.23 -11.83 -10.00
N LYS A 242 6.13 -13.11 -9.66
CA LYS A 242 7.23 -13.90 -9.08
C LYS A 242 8.47 -13.98 -9.99
N ARG A 243 8.29 -13.98 -11.32
CA ARG A 243 9.41 -13.99 -12.26
C ARG A 243 10.20 -12.69 -12.25
N VAL A 244 9.50 -11.56 -12.11
CA VAL A 244 10.11 -10.22 -12.13
C VAL A 244 10.61 -9.83 -10.73
N ALA A 245 9.93 -10.25 -9.67
CA ALA A 245 10.20 -9.87 -8.28
C ALA A 245 11.64 -10.06 -7.83
N ARG A 246 12.36 -11.06 -8.37
CA ARG A 246 13.78 -11.30 -8.05
C ARG A 246 14.72 -10.18 -8.53
N PHE A 247 14.26 -9.32 -9.44
CA PHE A 247 14.99 -8.17 -9.97
C PHE A 247 14.55 -6.86 -9.36
N LEU A 248 13.65 -6.91 -8.37
CA LEU A 248 13.07 -5.73 -7.76
C LEU A 248 13.43 -5.69 -6.27
N ARG A 249 13.75 -4.50 -5.80
CA ARG A 249 13.77 -4.19 -4.36
C ARG A 249 12.55 -3.35 -4.02
N GLU A 250 11.98 -3.62 -2.86
CA GLU A 250 10.93 -2.78 -2.29
C GLU A 250 11.56 -1.78 -1.32
N GLY A 251 11.15 -0.53 -1.44
CA GLY A 251 11.57 0.55 -0.56
C GLY A 251 10.43 1.53 -0.30
N PRO A 252 10.58 2.43 0.68
CA PRO A 252 9.60 3.49 0.91
C PRO A 252 9.45 4.36 -0.34
N CYS A 253 8.23 4.78 -0.64
CA CYS A 253 7.97 5.70 -1.74
C CYS A 253 8.74 7.00 -1.54
N ARG A 254 9.51 7.44 -2.54
CA ARG A 254 10.36 8.64 -2.45
C ARG A 254 9.56 9.92 -2.27
N GLU A 255 8.36 10.01 -2.84
CA GLU A 255 7.51 11.18 -2.74
C GLU A 255 6.85 11.32 -1.38
N CYS A 256 6.20 10.27 -0.89
CA CYS A 256 5.50 10.34 0.39
C CYS A 256 6.35 9.85 1.58
N GLY A 257 7.58 9.38 1.38
CA GLY A 257 8.43 8.86 2.45
C GLY A 257 7.84 7.63 3.16
N GLY A 258 6.97 6.87 2.49
CA GLY A 258 6.28 5.72 3.09
C GLY A 258 4.95 6.04 3.77
N THR A 259 4.56 7.31 3.90
CA THR A 259 3.34 7.74 4.61
C THR A 259 2.04 7.36 3.91
N ARG A 260 2.07 6.96 2.65
CA ARG A 260 0.92 6.60 1.80
C ARG A 260 0.08 7.80 1.34
N LEU A 261 0.24 8.97 1.99
CA LEU A 261 -0.57 10.17 1.80
C LEU A 261 0.02 11.10 0.75
N SER A 262 -0.85 11.75 -0.01
CA SER A 262 -0.50 12.86 -0.89
C SER A 262 0.04 14.05 -0.08
N GLU A 263 0.69 15.00 -0.76
CA GLU A 263 1.17 16.22 -0.12
C GLU A 263 0.01 17.00 0.51
N THR A 264 -1.09 17.17 -0.21
CA THR A 264 -2.29 17.87 0.27
C THR A 264 -2.91 17.19 1.49
N ALA A 265 -2.95 15.85 1.54
CA ALA A 265 -3.47 15.10 2.69
C ALA A 265 -2.55 15.18 3.93
N ARG A 266 -1.28 15.60 3.76
CA ARG A 266 -0.33 15.84 4.86
C ARG A 266 -0.31 17.29 5.35
N GLN A 267 -1.04 18.21 4.71
CA GLN A 267 -1.06 19.63 5.10
C GLN A 267 -1.86 19.90 6.38
N PRO A 268 -3.07 19.34 6.61
CA PRO A 268 -3.80 19.61 7.84
C PRO A 268 -3.03 19.24 9.09
N GLN A 269 -3.08 20.09 10.11
CA GLN A 269 -2.38 19.87 11.38
C GLN A 269 -3.33 19.98 12.56
N VAL A 270 -3.19 19.07 13.51
CA VAL A 270 -3.85 19.10 14.82
C VAL A 270 -2.76 19.08 15.90
N ARG A 271 -2.76 20.05 16.80
CA ARG A 271 -1.71 20.21 17.82
C ARG A 271 -0.30 20.21 17.24
N GLY A 272 -0.10 20.85 16.09
CA GLY A 272 1.21 21.02 15.45
C GLY A 272 1.77 19.80 14.71
N ILE A 273 1.04 18.69 14.61
CA ILE A 273 1.45 17.52 13.83
C ILE A 273 0.44 17.22 12.72
N ASN A 274 0.91 16.61 11.64
CA ASN A 274 0.06 16.18 10.53
C ASN A 274 -0.43 14.73 10.70
N LEU A 275 -1.36 14.33 9.82
CA LEU A 275 -1.96 12.99 9.86
C LEU A 275 -0.94 11.86 9.75
N ALA A 276 0.12 12.03 8.94
CA ALA A 276 1.18 11.01 8.81
C ALA A 276 1.97 10.83 10.11
N GLN A 277 2.30 11.93 10.77
CA GLN A 277 2.99 11.92 12.07
C GLN A 277 2.13 11.28 13.16
N ALA A 278 0.83 11.62 13.19
CA ALA A 278 -0.11 11.00 14.12
C ALA A 278 -0.25 9.49 13.90
N ALA A 279 -0.26 9.06 12.63
CA ALA A 279 -0.37 7.64 12.27
C ALA A 279 0.90 6.84 12.61
N ALA A 280 2.06 7.47 12.61
CA ALA A 280 3.34 6.85 12.97
C ALA A 280 3.51 6.61 14.47
N MET A 281 2.69 7.26 15.32
CA MET A 281 2.67 7.00 16.76
C MET A 281 2.23 5.58 17.04
N THR A 282 2.77 4.99 18.10
CA THR A 282 2.17 3.79 18.71
C THR A 282 0.76 4.10 19.20
N LEU A 283 -0.08 3.09 19.33
CA LEU A 283 -1.45 3.29 19.82
C LEU A 283 -1.45 3.93 21.22
N GLY A 284 -0.48 3.54 22.09
CA GLY A 284 -0.33 4.14 23.40
C GLY A 284 -0.03 5.65 23.32
N GLU A 285 0.94 6.06 22.50
CA GLU A 285 1.27 7.46 22.26
C GLU A 285 0.11 8.24 21.64
N ALA A 286 -0.58 7.64 20.65
CA ALA A 286 -1.75 8.24 20.01
C ALA A 286 -2.88 8.52 21.01
N ILE A 287 -3.14 7.61 21.96
CA ILE A 287 -4.12 7.79 23.05
C ILE A 287 -3.77 9.03 23.87
N GLU A 288 -2.53 9.15 24.32
CA GLU A 288 -2.10 10.29 25.13
C GLU A 288 -2.18 11.61 24.35
N TRP A 289 -1.81 11.57 23.06
CA TRP A 289 -1.92 12.73 22.20
C TRP A 289 -3.39 13.15 21.98
N VAL A 290 -4.30 12.19 21.70
CA VAL A 290 -5.73 12.44 21.46
C VAL A 290 -6.40 13.04 22.68
N ARG A 291 -6.08 12.60 23.90
CA ARG A 291 -6.62 13.17 25.16
C ARG A 291 -6.41 14.68 25.28
N GLY A 292 -5.32 15.18 24.73
CA GLY A 292 -5.01 16.60 24.75
C GLY A 292 -5.64 17.44 23.62
N VAL A 293 -6.27 16.82 22.63
CA VAL A 293 -6.82 17.52 21.45
C VAL A 293 -7.93 18.50 21.83
N PRO A 294 -8.96 18.14 22.62
CA PRO A 294 -10.06 19.08 22.93
C PRO A 294 -9.57 20.36 23.63
N ALA A 295 -8.61 20.24 24.55
CA ALA A 295 -8.10 21.39 25.28
C ALA A 295 -7.29 22.37 24.41
N SER A 296 -6.74 21.90 23.28
CA SER A 296 -5.94 22.71 22.36
C SER A 296 -6.76 23.53 21.36
N LEU A 297 -8.10 23.38 21.37
CA LEU A 297 -8.99 23.99 20.41
C LEU A 297 -9.79 25.14 21.01
N PRO A 298 -10.30 26.07 20.17
CA PRO A 298 -11.22 27.11 20.59
C PRO A 298 -12.43 26.54 21.36
N PRO A 299 -12.97 27.28 22.36
CA PRO A 299 -14.03 26.76 23.21
C PRO A 299 -15.24 26.23 22.47
N GLU A 300 -15.65 26.89 21.37
CA GLU A 300 -16.80 26.52 20.53
C GLU A 300 -16.62 25.18 19.80
N MET A 301 -15.38 24.74 19.57
CA MET A 301 -15.07 23.47 18.91
C MET A 301 -14.90 22.29 19.88
N ARG A 302 -14.71 22.57 21.17
CA ARG A 302 -14.41 21.54 22.19
C ARG A 302 -15.47 20.45 22.29
N PRO A 303 -16.79 20.74 22.25
CA PRO A 303 -17.78 19.67 22.32
C PRO A 303 -17.63 18.65 21.20
N MET A 304 -17.54 19.11 19.94
CA MET A 304 -17.33 18.24 18.78
C MET A 304 -16.00 17.48 18.87
N ALA A 305 -14.93 18.16 19.32
CA ALA A 305 -13.65 17.53 19.51
C ALA A 305 -13.68 16.43 20.57
N THR A 306 -14.39 16.63 21.66
CA THR A 306 -14.57 15.62 22.71
C THR A 306 -15.27 14.39 22.16
N ASP A 307 -16.37 14.55 21.42
CA ASP A 307 -17.14 13.43 20.85
C ASP A 307 -16.29 12.58 19.90
N ILE A 308 -15.50 13.23 19.02
CA ILE A 308 -14.62 12.53 18.09
C ILE A 308 -13.49 11.82 18.83
N CYS A 309 -12.86 12.49 19.81
CA CYS A 309 -11.76 11.92 20.60
C CYS A 309 -12.25 10.76 21.48
N ASP A 310 -13.40 10.87 22.13
CA ASP A 310 -13.97 9.81 22.98
C ASP A 310 -14.32 8.58 22.13
N SER A 311 -14.80 8.76 20.90
CA SER A 311 -15.04 7.67 19.96
C SER A 311 -13.74 6.93 19.60
N PHE A 312 -12.66 7.67 19.33
CA PHE A 312 -11.33 7.06 19.11
C PHE A 312 -10.84 6.33 20.36
N LEU A 313 -10.89 6.96 21.54
CA LEU A 313 -10.43 6.40 22.80
C LEU A 313 -11.20 5.13 23.19
N GLY A 314 -12.52 5.13 22.97
CA GLY A 314 -13.36 3.96 23.22
C GLY A 314 -12.99 2.77 22.32
N ALA A 315 -12.73 3.00 21.03
CA ALA A 315 -12.26 1.96 20.12
C ALA A 315 -10.84 1.50 20.45
N ALA A 316 -9.94 2.44 20.80
CA ALA A 316 -8.54 2.16 21.14
C ALA A 316 -8.40 1.33 22.42
N ARG A 317 -9.24 1.56 23.42
CA ARG A 317 -9.19 0.84 24.72
C ARG A 317 -9.24 -0.67 24.55
N ARG A 318 -10.13 -1.18 23.70
CA ARG A 318 -10.25 -2.63 23.45
C ARG A 318 -8.97 -3.24 22.89
N LEU A 319 -8.22 -2.47 22.09
CA LEU A 319 -6.93 -2.89 21.52
C LEU A 319 -5.82 -2.90 22.57
N VAL A 320 -5.83 -1.91 23.47
CA VAL A 320 -4.92 -1.85 24.64
C VAL A 320 -5.16 -3.04 25.58
N ASP A 321 -6.43 -3.36 25.88
CA ASP A 321 -6.81 -4.50 26.73
C ASP A 321 -6.32 -5.84 26.11
N LEU A 322 -6.13 -5.89 24.80
CA LEU A 322 -5.56 -7.01 24.06
C LEU A 322 -4.02 -6.94 23.90
N GLY A 323 -3.35 -5.95 24.50
CA GLY A 323 -1.91 -5.78 24.45
C GLY A 323 -1.38 -5.44 23.05
N LEU A 324 -2.06 -4.52 22.33
CA LEU A 324 -1.66 -4.03 21.00
C LEU A 324 -1.25 -2.56 21.01
N ASP A 325 -1.00 -1.99 22.17
CA ASP A 325 -0.63 -0.58 22.40
C ASP A 325 0.69 -0.15 21.77
N TYR A 326 1.59 -1.10 21.54
CA TYR A 326 2.90 -0.89 20.92
C TYR A 326 2.88 -0.77 19.38
N LEU A 327 1.76 -1.09 18.73
CA LEU A 327 1.64 -1.02 17.28
C LEU A 327 1.32 0.40 16.82
N SER A 328 2.02 0.86 15.77
CA SER A 328 1.68 2.13 15.12
C SER A 328 0.51 1.95 14.16
N LEU A 329 -0.29 3.02 13.98
CA LEU A 329 -1.50 2.97 13.16
C LEU A 329 -1.19 2.82 11.66
N ASP A 330 -0.03 3.26 11.22
CA ASP A 330 0.46 3.13 9.84
C ASP A 330 1.09 1.76 9.54
N ARG A 331 1.31 0.92 10.57
CA ARG A 331 1.92 -0.39 10.39
C ARG A 331 1.16 -1.22 9.36
N ALA A 332 1.89 -1.66 8.32
CA ALA A 332 1.29 -2.45 7.24
C ALA A 332 0.64 -3.74 7.78
N GLY A 333 -0.62 -3.97 7.44
CA GLY A 333 -1.39 -5.14 7.90
C GLY A 333 -0.74 -6.47 7.54
N ALA A 334 -0.03 -6.54 6.41
CA ALA A 334 0.71 -7.72 5.97
C ALA A 334 1.89 -8.08 6.90
N THR A 335 2.45 -7.10 7.63
CA THR A 335 3.57 -7.31 8.56
C THR A 335 3.14 -7.72 9.97
N LEU A 336 1.84 -7.71 10.25
CA LEU A 336 1.30 -8.18 11.53
C LEU A 336 1.47 -9.69 11.65
N SER A 337 1.90 -10.16 12.81
CA SER A 337 1.95 -11.58 13.13
C SER A 337 0.55 -12.19 13.17
N THR A 338 0.47 -13.52 13.11
CA THR A 338 -0.83 -14.22 13.19
C THR A 338 -1.58 -13.90 14.49
N GLY A 339 -0.84 -13.82 15.62
CA GLY A 339 -1.43 -13.48 16.92
C GLY A 339 -1.94 -12.03 16.99
N GLU A 340 -1.22 -11.08 16.41
CA GLU A 340 -1.68 -9.68 16.30
C GLU A 340 -2.95 -9.59 15.45
N ARG A 341 -2.98 -10.24 14.27
CA ARG A 341 -4.17 -10.28 13.42
C ARG A 341 -5.38 -10.91 14.09
N GLN A 342 -5.17 -11.96 14.89
CA GLN A 342 -6.25 -12.57 15.69
C GLN A 342 -6.80 -11.60 16.73
N ARG A 343 -5.93 -10.91 17.48
CA ARG A 343 -6.33 -9.92 18.49
C ARG A 343 -7.05 -8.73 17.86
N VAL A 344 -6.59 -8.24 16.69
CA VAL A 344 -7.31 -7.22 15.92
C VAL A 344 -8.72 -7.66 15.54
N GLN A 345 -8.92 -8.92 15.15
CA GLN A 345 -10.25 -9.45 14.84
C GLN A 345 -11.14 -9.57 16.09
N LEU A 346 -10.56 -9.84 17.27
CA LEU A 346 -11.30 -9.88 18.53
C LEU A 346 -11.77 -8.50 18.99
N ALA A 347 -10.98 -7.45 18.73
CA ALA A 347 -11.30 -6.08 19.14
C ALA A 347 -12.42 -5.42 18.30
N ARG A 348 -12.65 -5.95 17.12
CA ARG A 348 -13.64 -5.46 16.14
C ARG A 348 -15.07 -5.94 16.49
#